data_1fadc98238eee43800429478b087e724
#
_entry.id   1fadc98238eee43800429478b087e724
#
_cell.length_a   1.000
_cell.length_b   1.000
_cell.length_c   1.000
_cell.angle_alpha   90.00
_cell.angle_beta   90.00
_cell.angle_gamma   90.00
#
_symmetry.space_group_name_H-M   'P 1'
#
loop_
_entity.id
_entity.type
_entity.pdbx_description
1 polymer ?
#
loop_
_entity_poly.entity_id
_entity_poly.type
_entity_poly.pdbx_seq_one_letter_code
_entity_poly.pdbx_strand_id
1 'polypeptide(L)'
;MDYNKAALEMHETHKGKVGIVSKVEVATRDDLSTAYTPGVAEPCRKIKENPEDVYKYTFKGNMVAVVSNGTAVLGLGDIGPEAGLPVMEGKAVLFKEFGGVDAFPICIDAHDAASVIAACKAIAPTFGGINLEDIKSPECFEIEETLERELDIPVFHDDQHGTAIVVTAALINALRVVGKKMEDVHIVLNGPGAAGTAIIKMLMTAGAKDIIAVDQFGTLYKGCNSAEAHKNWLGEVTNPRQVKGGLKEALEGADVFIGVPSPAS
;
A
#
# COMPACT_ATOMS: atom_id res chain seq x y z
N MET A 1 17.46 8.66 -22.92
CA MET A 1 18.21 8.16 -21.72
C MET A 1 17.76 6.72 -21.47
N ASP A 2 18.68 5.81 -21.31
CA ASP A 2 18.39 4.42 -20.92
C ASP A 2 18.24 4.38 -19.38
N TYR A 3 17.00 4.40 -18.91
CA TYR A 3 16.70 4.41 -17.47
C TYR A 3 17.12 3.13 -16.75
N ASN A 4 17.13 1.98 -17.45
CA ASN A 4 17.52 0.71 -16.82
C ASN A 4 19.02 0.72 -16.50
N LYS A 5 19.84 1.14 -17.48
CA LYS A 5 21.28 1.28 -17.28
C LYS A 5 21.61 2.34 -16.22
N ALA A 6 20.96 3.50 -16.27
CA ALA A 6 21.17 4.56 -15.28
C ALA A 6 20.77 4.14 -13.86
N ALA A 7 19.71 3.34 -13.71
CA ALA A 7 19.30 2.81 -12.42
C ALA A 7 20.33 1.83 -11.83
N LEU A 8 20.88 0.92 -12.65
CA LEU A 8 21.94 0.02 -12.21
C LEU A 8 23.19 0.77 -11.75
N GLU A 9 23.65 1.74 -12.53
CA GLU A 9 24.82 2.57 -12.20
C GLU A 9 24.59 3.37 -10.91
N MET A 10 23.39 3.91 -10.72
CA MET A 10 23.01 4.63 -9.48
C MET A 10 23.05 3.71 -8.26
N HIS A 11 22.40 2.54 -8.34
CA HIS A 11 22.35 1.60 -7.23
C HIS A 11 23.74 1.07 -6.85
N GLU A 12 24.59 0.77 -7.84
CA GLU A 12 25.95 0.31 -7.59
C GLU A 12 26.82 1.41 -6.95
N THR A 13 26.74 2.65 -7.48
CA THR A 13 27.51 3.78 -6.99
C THR A 13 27.18 4.16 -5.56
N HIS A 14 25.89 4.19 -5.22
CA HIS A 14 25.41 4.59 -3.90
C HIS A 14 25.22 3.42 -2.93
N LYS A 15 25.36 2.16 -3.39
CA LYS A 15 25.09 0.94 -2.62
C LYS A 15 23.65 0.94 -2.06
N GLY A 16 22.68 1.19 -2.92
CA GLY A 16 21.28 1.40 -2.57
C GLY A 16 20.90 2.88 -2.51
N LYS A 17 19.71 3.18 -2.02
CA LYS A 17 19.13 4.56 -1.99
C LYS A 17 18.88 5.08 -0.58
N VAL A 18 18.98 4.21 0.44
CA VAL A 18 18.64 4.53 1.82
C VAL A 18 19.86 4.34 2.71
N GLY A 19 20.05 5.25 3.66
CA GLY A 19 21.08 5.17 4.67
C GLY A 19 20.61 5.72 6.01
N ILE A 20 21.36 5.43 7.08
CA ILE A 20 21.10 5.95 8.42
C ILE A 20 22.09 7.06 8.71
N VAL A 21 21.58 8.19 9.20
CA VAL A 21 22.36 9.36 9.58
C VAL A 21 22.18 9.62 11.07
N SER A 22 23.27 9.87 11.80
CA SER A 22 23.18 10.37 13.17
C SER A 22 22.59 11.78 13.19
N LYS A 23 21.58 12.00 14.02
CA LYS A 23 20.96 13.33 14.25
C LYS A 23 21.68 14.12 15.34
N VAL A 24 22.63 13.49 16.04
CA VAL A 24 23.40 14.09 17.13
C VAL A 24 24.89 13.94 16.86
N GLU A 25 25.66 14.94 17.30
CA GLU A 25 27.11 14.88 17.26
C GLU A 25 27.62 14.09 18.47
N VAL A 26 28.69 13.30 18.28
CA VAL A 26 29.39 12.58 19.34
C VAL A 26 30.88 12.83 19.14
N ALA A 27 31.34 13.98 19.54
CA ALA A 27 32.73 14.41 19.40
C ALA A 27 33.52 14.30 20.72
N THR A 28 32.84 14.38 21.86
CA THR A 28 33.42 14.38 23.18
C THR A 28 32.94 13.22 24.04
N ARG A 29 33.59 12.97 25.18
CA ARG A 29 33.15 12.01 26.16
C ARG A 29 31.79 12.38 26.78
N ASP A 30 31.53 13.66 26.93
CA ASP A 30 30.25 14.13 27.49
C ASP A 30 29.10 13.94 26.49
N ASP A 31 29.33 14.15 25.20
CA ASP A 31 28.38 13.84 24.13
C ASP A 31 28.02 12.34 24.14
N LEU A 32 29.04 11.47 24.21
CA LEU A 32 28.84 10.02 24.28
C LEU A 32 28.07 9.61 25.54
N SER A 33 28.37 10.22 26.68
CA SER A 33 27.71 9.93 27.95
C SER A 33 26.25 10.40 27.95
N THR A 34 25.95 11.46 27.21
CA THR A 34 24.59 11.98 27.01
C THR A 34 23.81 11.12 25.99
N ALA A 35 24.42 10.83 24.84
CA ALA A 35 23.77 10.10 23.76
C ALA A 35 23.59 8.59 24.08
N TYR A 36 24.43 8.03 24.92
CA TYR A 36 24.39 6.61 25.29
C TYR A 36 24.44 6.44 26.83
N THR A 37 25.43 5.74 27.38
CA THR A 37 25.50 5.43 28.81
C THR A 37 26.31 6.49 29.56
N PRO A 38 25.79 7.09 30.65
CA PRO A 38 24.54 6.75 31.40
C PRO A 38 23.28 7.52 30.98
N GLY A 39 23.38 8.58 30.18
CA GLY A 39 22.31 9.53 29.89
C GLY A 39 21.05 8.90 29.30
N VAL A 40 21.20 7.91 28.41
CA VAL A 40 20.09 7.20 27.73
C VAL A 40 19.10 6.53 28.71
N ALA A 41 19.49 6.29 29.96
CA ALA A 41 18.61 5.70 30.96
C ALA A 41 17.41 6.60 31.29
N GLU A 42 17.55 7.93 31.17
CA GLU A 42 16.47 8.86 31.55
C GLU A 42 15.30 8.84 30.55
N PRO A 43 15.48 8.99 29.23
CA PRO A 43 14.38 8.78 28.27
C PRO A 43 13.74 7.39 28.40
N CYS A 44 14.50 6.32 28.68
CA CYS A 44 13.93 5.00 28.93
C CYS A 44 12.97 4.99 30.14
N ARG A 45 13.35 5.66 31.27
CA ARG A 45 12.47 5.77 32.43
C ARG A 45 11.20 6.55 32.10
N LYS A 46 11.33 7.67 31.38
CA LYS A 46 10.18 8.50 30.98
C LYS A 46 9.19 7.72 30.11
N ILE A 47 9.66 6.98 29.12
CA ILE A 47 8.82 6.14 28.27
C ILE A 47 8.16 5.02 29.11
N LYS A 48 8.88 4.43 30.07
CA LYS A 48 8.29 3.42 30.96
C LYS A 48 7.20 4.00 31.85
N GLU A 49 7.37 5.23 32.33
CA GLU A 49 6.38 5.96 33.15
C GLU A 49 5.17 6.38 32.33
N ASN A 50 5.39 6.88 31.11
CA ASN A 50 4.36 7.27 30.16
C ASN A 50 4.69 6.74 28.76
N PRO A 51 4.05 5.65 28.29
CA PRO A 51 4.35 5.04 27.00
C PRO A 51 4.24 5.99 25.80
N GLU A 52 3.37 7.00 25.84
CA GLU A 52 3.22 7.99 24.76
C GLU A 52 4.49 8.82 24.54
N ASP A 53 5.35 8.94 25.54
CA ASP A 53 6.63 9.64 25.41
C ASP A 53 7.62 8.96 24.44
N VAL A 54 7.31 7.73 23.97
CA VAL A 54 8.08 7.07 22.90
C VAL A 54 8.09 7.90 21.62
N TYR A 55 6.98 8.54 21.28
CA TYR A 55 6.88 9.42 20.11
C TYR A 55 7.68 10.72 20.26
N LYS A 56 7.93 11.14 21.48
CA LYS A 56 8.71 12.35 21.81
C LYS A 56 10.22 12.09 21.85
N TYR A 57 10.63 10.97 22.43
CA TYR A 57 12.05 10.71 22.72
C TYR A 57 12.72 9.75 21.75
N THR A 58 11.98 9.19 20.77
CA THR A 58 12.54 8.28 19.78
C THR A 58 12.15 8.67 18.35
N PHE A 59 12.76 8.03 17.36
CA PHE A 59 12.40 8.22 15.95
C PHE A 59 11.02 7.66 15.57
N LYS A 60 10.37 6.88 16.47
CA LYS A 60 9.03 6.33 16.25
C LYS A 60 8.03 7.41 15.82
N GLY A 61 8.17 8.64 16.30
CA GLY A 61 7.30 9.76 15.96
C GLY A 61 7.30 10.17 14.48
N ASN A 62 8.31 9.74 13.70
CA ASN A 62 8.43 10.07 12.27
C ASN A 62 8.95 8.91 11.42
N MET A 63 8.89 7.66 11.88
CA MET A 63 9.42 6.50 11.16
C MET A 63 8.31 5.53 10.76
N VAL A 64 8.25 5.19 9.46
CA VAL A 64 7.34 4.20 8.89
C VAL A 64 8.12 2.98 8.43
N ALA A 65 7.60 1.77 8.71
CA ALA A 65 8.10 0.55 8.10
C ALA A 65 7.46 0.38 6.72
N VAL A 66 8.27 0.18 5.68
CA VAL A 66 7.81 -0.29 4.36
C VAL A 66 8.00 -1.80 4.33
N VAL A 67 6.91 -2.54 4.55
CA VAL A 67 6.95 -4.00 4.67
C VAL A 67 6.51 -4.67 3.39
N SER A 68 7.32 -5.60 2.89
CA SER A 68 7.02 -6.39 1.69
C SER A 68 7.54 -7.81 1.82
N ASN A 69 6.89 -8.76 1.16
CA ASN A 69 7.44 -10.08 0.91
C ASN A 69 7.79 -10.30 -0.57
N GLY A 70 7.63 -9.27 -1.41
CA GLY A 70 7.99 -9.29 -2.82
C GLY A 70 7.13 -10.20 -3.70
N THR A 71 5.88 -10.50 -3.28
CA THR A 71 5.02 -11.48 -3.98
C THR A 71 4.18 -10.86 -5.11
N ALA A 72 4.12 -9.52 -5.22
CA ALA A 72 3.34 -8.83 -6.26
C ALA A 72 4.03 -7.55 -6.76
N VAL A 73 5.32 -7.62 -7.03
CA VAL A 73 6.10 -6.46 -7.50
C VAL A 73 5.63 -6.04 -8.89
N LEU A 74 5.27 -4.77 -9.05
CA LEU A 74 4.65 -4.22 -10.25
C LEU A 74 5.49 -4.52 -11.51
N GLY A 75 4.89 -5.22 -12.47
CA GLY A 75 5.52 -5.60 -13.74
C GLY A 75 6.49 -6.78 -13.67
N LEU A 76 6.81 -7.29 -12.47
CA LEU A 76 7.76 -8.39 -12.26
C LEU A 76 7.11 -9.63 -11.61
N GLY A 77 5.99 -9.45 -10.88
CA GLY A 77 5.27 -10.51 -10.20
C GLY A 77 5.95 -10.94 -8.89
N ASP A 78 5.95 -12.23 -8.61
CA ASP A 78 6.57 -12.82 -7.43
C ASP A 78 8.08 -13.01 -7.66
N ILE A 79 8.87 -12.08 -7.14
CA ILE A 79 10.35 -12.09 -7.26
C ILE A 79 11.06 -12.29 -5.93
N GLY A 80 10.31 -12.39 -4.85
CA GLY A 80 10.83 -12.58 -3.50
C GLY A 80 11.35 -11.30 -2.82
N PRO A 81 11.64 -11.40 -1.50
CA PRO A 81 11.93 -10.23 -0.67
C PRO A 81 13.23 -9.51 -1.03
N GLU A 82 14.32 -10.23 -1.33
CA GLU A 82 15.60 -9.61 -1.65
C GLU A 82 15.56 -8.86 -2.99
N ALA A 83 14.92 -9.45 -4.01
CA ALA A 83 14.81 -8.82 -5.31
C ALA A 83 13.81 -7.63 -5.29
N GLY A 84 12.85 -7.62 -4.36
CA GLY A 84 11.94 -6.50 -4.10
C GLY A 84 12.58 -5.33 -3.36
N LEU A 85 13.68 -5.51 -2.66
CA LEU A 85 14.31 -4.48 -1.82
C LEU A 85 14.59 -3.16 -2.56
N PRO A 86 15.08 -3.13 -3.80
CA PRO A 86 15.27 -1.87 -4.52
C PRO A 86 14.00 -1.05 -4.71
N VAL A 87 12.83 -1.70 -4.85
CA VAL A 87 11.53 -1.02 -4.93
C VAL A 87 11.16 -0.42 -3.59
N MET A 88 11.35 -1.17 -2.50
CA MET A 88 11.05 -0.71 -1.13
C MET A 88 11.95 0.47 -0.71
N GLU A 89 13.22 0.47 -1.11
CA GLU A 89 14.07 1.65 -0.96
C GLU A 89 13.54 2.84 -1.75
N GLY A 90 13.03 2.62 -2.96
CA GLY A 90 12.37 3.65 -3.75
C GLY A 90 11.17 4.23 -3.03
N LYS A 91 10.31 3.40 -2.46
CA LYS A 91 9.16 3.83 -1.64
C LYS A 91 9.62 4.67 -0.44
N ALA A 92 10.68 4.25 0.26
CA ALA A 92 11.25 5.03 1.37
C ALA A 92 11.74 6.42 0.93
N VAL A 93 12.36 6.54 -0.25
CA VAL A 93 12.75 7.83 -0.83
C VAL A 93 11.51 8.71 -1.09
N LEU A 94 10.41 8.15 -1.62
CA LEU A 94 9.17 8.91 -1.86
C LEU A 94 8.57 9.43 -0.55
N PHE A 95 8.53 8.61 0.51
CA PHE A 95 8.10 9.03 1.84
C PHE A 95 8.92 10.23 2.34
N LYS A 96 10.25 10.18 2.16
CA LYS A 96 11.15 11.25 2.59
C LYS A 96 10.98 12.53 1.80
N GLU A 97 11.05 12.43 0.47
CA GLU A 97 11.09 13.60 -0.42
C GLU A 97 9.73 14.32 -0.50
N PHE A 98 8.63 13.58 -0.49
CA PHE A 98 7.30 14.17 -0.65
C PHE A 98 6.52 14.32 0.65
N GLY A 99 6.78 13.48 1.65
CA GLY A 99 6.07 13.48 2.92
C GLY A 99 6.88 14.03 4.11
N GLY A 100 8.20 14.18 3.97
CA GLY A 100 9.08 14.52 5.10
C GLY A 100 9.16 13.41 6.15
N VAL A 101 8.63 12.22 5.85
CA VAL A 101 8.58 11.08 6.75
C VAL A 101 9.79 10.18 6.50
N ASP A 102 10.46 9.78 7.56
CA ASP A 102 11.50 8.77 7.51
C ASP A 102 10.84 7.39 7.29
N ALA A 103 11.34 6.60 6.34
CA ALA A 103 10.82 5.27 6.10
C ALA A 103 11.97 4.26 5.98
N PHE A 104 11.75 3.05 6.51
CA PHE A 104 12.75 1.99 6.48
C PHE A 104 12.18 0.72 5.83
N PRO A 105 12.87 0.19 4.77
CA PRO A 105 12.45 -1.04 4.10
C PRO A 105 12.63 -2.25 5.01
N ILE A 106 11.60 -3.08 5.12
CA ILE A 106 11.60 -4.36 5.83
C ILE A 106 11.08 -5.43 4.86
N CYS A 107 11.99 -6.04 4.12
CA CYS A 107 11.67 -7.18 3.27
C CYS A 107 11.72 -8.47 4.10
N ILE A 108 10.64 -9.24 4.10
CA ILE A 108 10.48 -10.43 4.95
C ILE A 108 10.31 -11.70 4.11
N ASP A 109 11.00 -12.76 4.49
CA ASP A 109 10.83 -14.08 3.90
C ASP A 109 9.64 -14.78 4.56
N ALA A 110 8.43 -14.39 4.13
CA ALA A 110 7.16 -14.86 4.65
C ALA A 110 6.17 -15.11 3.50
N HIS A 111 5.65 -16.33 3.41
CA HIS A 111 4.87 -16.80 2.26
C HIS A 111 3.36 -16.92 2.53
N ASP A 112 2.92 -16.64 3.74
CA ASP A 112 1.51 -16.70 4.15
C ASP A 112 1.12 -15.49 5.01
N ALA A 113 -0.18 -15.20 5.07
CA ALA A 113 -0.72 -14.04 5.78
C ALA A 113 -0.35 -14.05 7.28
N ALA A 114 -0.40 -15.21 7.93
CA ALA A 114 -0.14 -15.32 9.37
C ALA A 114 1.30 -14.95 9.71
N SER A 115 2.26 -15.38 8.90
CA SER A 115 3.69 -15.07 9.06
C SER A 115 3.98 -13.58 8.85
N VAL A 116 3.35 -12.94 7.84
CA VAL A 116 3.47 -11.49 7.62
C VAL A 116 2.87 -10.70 8.77
N ILE A 117 1.67 -11.07 9.24
CA ILE A 117 1.02 -10.45 10.38
C ILE A 117 1.89 -10.55 11.63
N ALA A 118 2.44 -11.73 11.91
CA ALA A 118 3.31 -11.95 13.06
C ALA A 118 4.57 -11.07 13.00
N ALA A 119 5.20 -10.96 11.84
CA ALA A 119 6.37 -10.11 11.63
C ALA A 119 6.04 -8.63 11.85
N CYS A 120 4.95 -8.12 11.24
CA CYS A 120 4.51 -6.74 11.40
C CYS A 120 4.22 -6.42 12.88
N LYS A 121 3.52 -7.30 13.60
CA LYS A 121 3.25 -7.12 15.04
C LYS A 121 4.53 -7.09 15.88
N ALA A 122 5.51 -7.91 15.54
CA ALA A 122 6.78 -7.96 16.26
C ALA A 122 7.61 -6.68 16.10
N ILE A 123 7.56 -6.01 14.94
CA ILE A 123 8.31 -4.77 14.68
C ILE A 123 7.53 -3.49 15.03
N ALA A 124 6.21 -3.56 15.18
CA ALA A 124 5.32 -2.40 15.42
C ALA A 124 5.77 -1.49 16.58
N PRO A 125 6.36 -1.97 17.69
CA PRO A 125 6.85 -1.08 18.74
C PRO A 125 7.85 -0.02 18.29
N THR A 126 8.59 -0.28 17.21
CA THR A 126 9.65 0.59 16.68
C THR A 126 9.10 1.71 15.78
N PHE A 127 7.97 1.48 15.10
CA PHE A 127 7.47 2.34 14.03
C PHE A 127 6.22 3.11 14.43
N GLY A 128 6.05 4.31 13.86
CA GLY A 128 4.85 5.13 14.01
C GLY A 128 3.75 4.75 13.00
N GLY A 129 4.06 3.91 12.02
CA GLY A 129 3.12 3.38 11.02
C GLY A 129 3.74 2.27 10.19
N ILE A 130 2.91 1.53 9.48
CA ILE A 130 3.32 0.47 8.56
C ILE A 130 2.68 0.73 7.19
N ASN A 131 3.52 0.80 6.15
CA ASN A 131 3.11 0.72 4.77
C ASN A 131 3.37 -0.70 4.26
N LEU A 132 2.32 -1.42 3.93
CA LEU A 132 2.41 -2.70 3.24
C LEU A 132 2.57 -2.43 1.74
N GLU A 133 3.50 -3.12 1.09
CA GLU A 133 3.84 -2.89 -0.33
C GLU A 133 4.08 -4.20 -1.05
N ASP A 134 3.60 -4.31 -2.29
CA ASP A 134 3.87 -5.45 -3.20
C ASP A 134 3.53 -6.83 -2.59
N ILE A 135 2.44 -6.90 -1.83
CA ILE A 135 1.89 -8.13 -1.26
C ILE A 135 0.69 -8.56 -2.10
N LYS A 136 0.73 -9.78 -2.61
CA LYS A 136 -0.31 -10.30 -3.52
C LYS A 136 -1.69 -10.40 -2.87
N SER A 137 -2.73 -10.28 -3.69
CA SER A 137 -4.09 -10.66 -3.31
C SER A 137 -4.31 -12.18 -3.48
N PRO A 138 -5.17 -12.84 -2.67
CA PRO A 138 -6.04 -12.23 -1.67
C PRO A 138 -5.42 -11.99 -0.29
N GLU A 139 -4.20 -12.45 -0.03
CA GLU A 139 -3.56 -12.40 1.29
C GLU A 139 -3.42 -10.97 1.83
N CYS A 140 -3.17 -9.99 0.96
CA CYS A 140 -3.03 -8.57 1.36
C CYS A 140 -4.27 -8.03 2.09
N PHE A 141 -5.48 -8.50 1.77
CA PHE A 141 -6.71 -8.07 2.43
C PHE A 141 -6.75 -8.52 3.89
N GLU A 142 -6.49 -9.81 4.13
CA GLU A 142 -6.46 -10.39 5.47
C GLU A 142 -5.37 -9.76 6.34
N ILE A 143 -4.19 -9.54 5.75
CA ILE A 143 -3.05 -8.94 6.45
C ILE A 143 -3.41 -7.52 6.92
N GLU A 144 -3.87 -6.67 6.01
CA GLU A 144 -4.20 -5.28 6.33
C GLU A 144 -5.33 -5.20 7.35
N GLU A 145 -6.47 -5.85 7.09
CA GLU A 145 -7.63 -5.82 8.00
C GLU A 145 -7.31 -6.33 9.41
N THR A 146 -6.42 -7.34 9.51
CA THR A 146 -5.99 -7.87 10.80
C THR A 146 -5.08 -6.89 11.54
N LEU A 147 -4.10 -6.31 10.83
CA LEU A 147 -3.17 -5.38 11.45
C LEU A 147 -3.83 -4.05 11.84
N GLU A 148 -4.75 -3.52 11.02
CA GLU A 148 -5.55 -2.34 11.38
C GLU A 148 -6.37 -2.55 12.65
N ARG A 149 -6.94 -3.75 12.85
CA ARG A 149 -7.72 -4.08 14.02
C ARG A 149 -6.87 -4.28 15.27
N GLU A 150 -5.64 -4.80 15.13
CA GLU A 150 -4.84 -5.32 16.24
C GLU A 150 -3.66 -4.42 16.65
N LEU A 151 -3.35 -3.38 15.86
CA LEU A 151 -2.28 -2.43 16.16
C LEU A 151 -2.84 -1.04 16.45
N ASP A 152 -2.16 -0.32 17.35
CA ASP A 152 -2.50 1.07 17.72
C ASP A 152 -1.81 2.11 16.80
N ILE A 153 -1.14 1.67 15.74
CA ILE A 153 -0.48 2.52 14.75
C ILE A 153 -1.17 2.37 13.39
N PRO A 154 -1.17 3.39 12.52
CA PRO A 154 -1.70 3.29 11.16
C PRO A 154 -1.05 2.16 10.37
N VAL A 155 -1.87 1.36 9.70
CA VAL A 155 -1.45 0.36 8.71
C VAL A 155 -2.12 0.70 7.38
N PHE A 156 -1.38 0.62 6.29
CA PHE A 156 -1.85 1.06 4.98
C PHE A 156 -1.21 0.19 3.89
N HIS A 157 -2.03 -0.40 3.02
CA HIS A 157 -1.55 -1.13 1.85
C HIS A 157 -1.65 -0.24 0.61
N ASP A 158 -0.51 0.22 0.10
CA ASP A 158 -0.47 1.24 -0.96
C ASP A 158 -1.07 0.76 -2.28
N ASP A 159 -0.83 -0.49 -2.68
CA ASP A 159 -1.39 -1.06 -3.91
C ASP A 159 -2.92 -1.09 -3.91
N GLN A 160 -3.54 -1.14 -2.74
CA GLN A 160 -4.99 -0.98 -2.60
C GLN A 160 -5.37 0.50 -2.57
N HIS A 161 -4.98 1.19 -1.52
CA HIS A 161 -5.55 2.49 -1.15
C HIS A 161 -4.87 3.67 -1.85
N GLY A 162 -3.56 3.62 -2.11
CA GLY A 162 -2.87 4.67 -2.86
C GLY A 162 -3.42 4.79 -4.27
N THR A 163 -3.56 3.66 -4.95
CA THR A 163 -4.16 3.60 -6.30
C THR A 163 -5.62 4.05 -6.27
N ALA A 164 -6.41 3.64 -5.28
CA ALA A 164 -7.80 4.05 -5.16
C ALA A 164 -7.95 5.56 -4.92
N ILE A 165 -7.09 6.17 -4.12
CA ILE A 165 -7.07 7.62 -3.85
C ILE A 165 -6.83 8.40 -5.14
N VAL A 166 -5.77 8.06 -5.89
CA VAL A 166 -5.41 8.82 -7.09
C VAL A 166 -6.43 8.65 -8.21
N VAL A 167 -6.98 7.45 -8.38
CA VAL A 167 -8.04 7.18 -9.38
C VAL A 167 -9.31 7.93 -9.03
N THR A 168 -9.73 7.91 -7.77
CA THR A 168 -10.94 8.63 -7.32
C THR A 168 -10.76 10.15 -7.48
N ALA A 169 -9.60 10.69 -7.11
CA ALA A 169 -9.30 12.11 -7.29
C ALA A 169 -9.31 12.52 -8.77
N ALA A 170 -8.73 11.69 -9.64
CA ALA A 170 -8.74 11.90 -11.08
C ALA A 170 -10.17 11.89 -11.64
N LEU A 171 -10.99 10.91 -11.25
CA LEU A 171 -12.36 10.77 -11.73
C LEU A 171 -13.24 11.94 -11.26
N ILE A 172 -13.16 12.35 -10.00
CA ILE A 172 -13.89 13.52 -9.47
C ILE A 172 -13.59 14.76 -10.33
N ASN A 173 -12.34 15.00 -10.67
CA ASN A 173 -11.96 16.16 -11.47
C ASN A 173 -12.34 16.00 -12.95
N ALA A 174 -12.22 14.81 -13.53
CA ALA A 174 -12.67 14.53 -14.89
C ALA A 174 -14.18 14.77 -15.03
N LEU A 175 -14.98 14.31 -14.08
CA LEU A 175 -16.43 14.52 -14.08
C LEU A 175 -16.80 16.00 -13.99
N ARG A 176 -16.06 16.80 -13.21
CA ARG A 176 -16.23 18.26 -13.18
C ARG A 176 -15.99 18.91 -14.54
N VAL A 177 -14.96 18.48 -15.27
CA VAL A 177 -14.62 19.00 -16.59
C VAL A 177 -15.72 18.71 -17.62
N VAL A 178 -16.29 17.50 -17.58
CA VAL A 178 -17.35 17.10 -18.53
C VAL A 178 -18.77 17.40 -18.05
N GLY A 179 -18.93 17.99 -16.88
CA GLY A 179 -20.23 18.39 -16.32
C GLY A 179 -21.13 17.23 -15.91
N LYS A 180 -20.55 16.05 -15.58
CA LYS A 180 -21.28 14.87 -15.09
C LYS A 180 -21.14 14.73 -13.57
N LYS A 181 -22.10 14.03 -12.94
CA LYS A 181 -22.04 13.71 -11.52
C LYS A 181 -21.64 12.25 -11.32
N MET A 182 -20.96 11.94 -10.22
CA MET A 182 -20.54 10.60 -9.86
C MET A 182 -21.71 9.60 -9.78
N GLU A 183 -22.86 10.05 -9.32
CA GLU A 183 -24.06 9.22 -9.15
C GLU A 183 -24.79 8.90 -10.47
N ASP A 184 -24.48 9.61 -11.56
CA ASP A 184 -25.18 9.50 -12.84
C ASP A 184 -24.36 8.77 -13.91
N VAL A 185 -23.11 8.41 -13.63
CA VAL A 185 -22.22 7.78 -14.61
C VAL A 185 -22.20 6.25 -14.47
N HIS A 186 -22.06 5.58 -15.62
CA HIS A 186 -21.83 4.15 -15.72
C HIS A 186 -20.33 3.87 -15.80
N ILE A 187 -19.80 3.17 -14.81
CA ILE A 187 -18.38 2.89 -14.65
C ILE A 187 -18.10 1.42 -14.94
N VAL A 188 -17.11 1.14 -15.76
CA VAL A 188 -16.57 -0.22 -15.97
C VAL A 188 -15.16 -0.28 -15.40
N LEU A 189 -14.94 -1.21 -14.49
CA LEU A 189 -13.61 -1.48 -13.94
C LEU A 189 -13.16 -2.88 -14.39
N ASN A 190 -12.04 -2.92 -15.09
CA ASN A 190 -11.38 -4.16 -15.51
C ASN A 190 -10.16 -4.45 -14.63
N GLY A 191 -10.14 -5.61 -13.99
CA GLY A 191 -9.10 -6.06 -13.08
C GLY A 191 -9.45 -5.85 -11.60
N PRO A 192 -10.45 -6.59 -11.05
CA PRO A 192 -10.89 -6.47 -9.65
C PRO A 192 -9.98 -7.24 -8.68
N GLY A 193 -8.67 -7.01 -8.77
CA GLY A 193 -7.66 -7.45 -7.80
C GLY A 193 -7.58 -6.51 -6.60
N ALA A 194 -6.39 -6.39 -5.96
CA ALA A 194 -6.18 -5.51 -4.82
C ALA A 194 -6.58 -4.05 -5.11
N ALA A 195 -5.97 -3.44 -6.12
CA ALA A 195 -6.27 -2.07 -6.53
C ALA A 195 -7.73 -1.90 -6.97
N GLY A 196 -8.21 -2.77 -7.87
CA GLY A 196 -9.57 -2.67 -8.42
C GLY A 196 -10.65 -2.76 -7.35
N THR A 197 -10.49 -3.65 -6.37
CA THR A 197 -11.41 -3.78 -5.24
C THR A 197 -11.45 -2.52 -4.38
N ALA A 198 -10.29 -1.96 -4.06
CA ALA A 198 -10.19 -0.73 -3.28
C ALA A 198 -10.76 0.49 -4.04
N ILE A 199 -10.50 0.59 -5.35
CA ILE A 199 -11.09 1.62 -6.22
C ILE A 199 -12.62 1.55 -6.17
N ILE A 200 -13.21 0.36 -6.34
CA ILE A 200 -14.67 0.19 -6.28
C ILE A 200 -15.23 0.64 -4.95
N LYS A 201 -14.65 0.18 -3.82
CA LYS A 201 -15.05 0.59 -2.47
C LYS A 201 -15.04 2.12 -2.32
N MET A 202 -13.98 2.77 -2.76
CA MET A 202 -13.82 4.22 -2.65
C MET A 202 -14.78 4.99 -3.56
N LEU A 203 -14.98 4.54 -4.80
CA LEU A 203 -15.94 5.16 -5.72
C LEU A 203 -17.38 5.05 -5.22
N MET A 204 -17.77 3.90 -4.65
CA MET A 204 -19.07 3.73 -4.00
C MET A 204 -19.25 4.71 -2.84
N THR A 205 -18.22 4.88 -2.01
CA THR A 205 -18.21 5.88 -0.92
C THR A 205 -18.31 7.31 -1.47
N ALA A 206 -17.70 7.58 -2.64
CA ALA A 206 -17.81 8.87 -3.33
C ALA A 206 -19.15 9.09 -4.06
N GLY A 207 -20.07 8.12 -4.02
CA GLY A 207 -21.43 8.23 -4.54
C GLY A 207 -21.68 7.55 -5.89
N ALA A 208 -20.74 6.77 -6.42
CA ALA A 208 -20.97 5.98 -7.63
C ALA A 208 -22.03 4.90 -7.36
N LYS A 209 -23.03 4.78 -8.25
CA LYS A 209 -24.17 3.86 -8.10
C LYS A 209 -24.17 2.72 -9.09
N ASP A 210 -23.52 2.90 -10.25
CA ASP A 210 -23.48 1.90 -11.32
C ASP A 210 -22.03 1.61 -11.71
N ILE A 211 -21.47 0.56 -11.13
CA ILE A 211 -20.14 0.05 -11.43
C ILE A 211 -20.27 -1.38 -11.88
N ILE A 212 -19.65 -1.74 -13.01
CA ILE A 212 -19.50 -3.11 -13.46
C ILE A 212 -18.04 -3.52 -13.31
N ALA A 213 -17.76 -4.50 -12.48
CA ALA A 213 -16.44 -5.11 -12.36
C ALA A 213 -16.31 -6.27 -13.36
N VAL A 214 -15.15 -6.32 -14.04
CA VAL A 214 -14.85 -7.33 -15.07
C VAL A 214 -13.51 -7.98 -14.75
N ASP A 215 -13.47 -9.29 -14.71
CA ASP A 215 -12.24 -10.06 -14.62
C ASP A 215 -11.96 -10.86 -15.91
N GLN A 216 -10.96 -11.73 -15.88
CA GLN A 216 -10.59 -12.56 -17.03
C GLN A 216 -11.71 -13.55 -17.47
N PHE A 217 -12.69 -13.81 -16.63
CA PHE A 217 -13.82 -14.71 -16.90
C PHE A 217 -15.09 -13.95 -17.30
N GLY A 218 -15.08 -12.62 -17.21
CA GLY A 218 -16.19 -11.75 -17.57
C GLY A 218 -16.66 -10.85 -16.45
N THR A 219 -17.91 -10.37 -16.59
CA THR A 219 -18.54 -9.48 -15.62
C THR A 219 -18.83 -10.19 -14.30
N LEU A 220 -18.59 -9.51 -13.19
CA LEU A 220 -19.07 -9.94 -11.88
C LEU A 220 -20.53 -9.50 -11.70
N TYR A 221 -21.37 -10.37 -11.22
CA TYR A 221 -22.80 -10.13 -11.03
C TYR A 221 -23.33 -10.94 -9.85
N LYS A 222 -24.51 -10.62 -9.37
CA LYS A 222 -25.13 -11.31 -8.24
C LYS A 222 -25.33 -12.79 -8.54
N GLY A 223 -24.73 -13.63 -7.67
CA GLY A 223 -24.72 -15.08 -7.82
C GLY A 223 -23.64 -15.61 -8.78
N CYS A 224 -22.67 -14.79 -9.22
CA CYS A 224 -21.45 -15.32 -9.81
C CYS A 224 -20.72 -16.18 -8.78
N ASN A 225 -20.05 -17.24 -9.22
CA ASN A 225 -19.37 -18.17 -8.35
C ASN A 225 -17.86 -18.13 -8.62
N SER A 226 -17.17 -17.15 -8.04
CA SER A 226 -15.71 -17.06 -8.09
C SER A 226 -15.07 -17.87 -6.97
N ALA A 227 -13.89 -18.42 -7.24
CA ALA A 227 -13.06 -19.03 -6.20
C ALA A 227 -12.54 -18.02 -5.16
N GLU A 228 -12.54 -16.74 -5.51
CA GLU A 228 -12.06 -15.66 -4.67
C GLU A 228 -13.23 -14.94 -3.96
N ALA A 229 -13.24 -14.99 -2.63
CA ALA A 229 -14.34 -14.45 -1.82
C ALA A 229 -14.62 -12.95 -2.09
N HIS A 230 -13.59 -12.14 -2.28
CA HIS A 230 -13.75 -10.71 -2.57
C HIS A 230 -14.47 -10.46 -3.89
N LYS A 231 -14.28 -11.31 -4.91
CA LYS A 231 -15.00 -11.20 -6.19
C LYS A 231 -16.47 -11.55 -6.06
N ASN A 232 -16.80 -12.54 -5.22
CA ASN A 232 -18.21 -12.85 -4.92
C ASN A 232 -18.89 -11.67 -4.23
N TRP A 233 -18.20 -11.05 -3.26
CA TRP A 233 -18.69 -9.84 -2.62
C TRP A 233 -18.89 -8.70 -3.64
N LEU A 234 -17.92 -8.47 -4.55
CA LEU A 234 -18.08 -7.48 -5.63
C LEU A 234 -19.31 -7.78 -6.50
N GLY A 235 -19.56 -9.03 -6.85
CA GLY A 235 -20.76 -9.42 -7.60
C GLY A 235 -22.07 -9.08 -6.89
N GLU A 236 -22.10 -9.09 -5.54
CA GLU A 236 -23.29 -8.70 -4.77
C GLU A 236 -23.51 -7.19 -4.68
N VAL A 237 -22.43 -6.39 -4.67
CA VAL A 237 -22.50 -4.94 -4.41
C VAL A 237 -22.35 -4.09 -5.67
N THR A 238 -21.96 -4.67 -6.81
CA THR A 238 -21.79 -3.99 -8.10
C THR A 238 -22.78 -4.52 -9.15
N ASN A 239 -22.67 -3.98 -10.38
CA ASN A 239 -23.46 -4.43 -11.53
C ASN A 239 -24.98 -4.44 -11.27
N PRO A 240 -25.58 -3.32 -10.89
CA PRO A 240 -27.02 -3.26 -10.59
C PRO A 240 -27.89 -3.66 -11.79
N ARG A 241 -27.38 -3.50 -13.00
CA ARG A 241 -28.05 -3.87 -14.26
C ARG A 241 -27.96 -5.37 -14.58
N GLN A 242 -27.17 -6.13 -13.82
CA GLN A 242 -26.92 -7.57 -14.03
C GLN A 242 -26.45 -7.91 -15.45
N VAL A 243 -25.59 -7.06 -16.01
CA VAL A 243 -24.96 -7.28 -17.32
C VAL A 243 -24.09 -8.53 -17.23
N LYS A 244 -24.29 -9.45 -18.14
CA LYS A 244 -23.53 -10.71 -18.26
C LYS A 244 -22.77 -10.72 -19.58
N GLY A 245 -21.52 -11.14 -19.53
CA GLY A 245 -20.65 -11.23 -20.71
C GLY A 245 -19.23 -10.84 -20.38
N GLY A 246 -18.48 -10.41 -21.38
CA GLY A 246 -17.11 -9.95 -21.23
C GLY A 246 -17.01 -8.42 -21.12
N LEU A 247 -15.79 -7.94 -21.32
CA LEU A 247 -15.50 -6.49 -21.29
C LEU A 247 -16.29 -5.71 -22.35
N LYS A 248 -16.53 -6.33 -23.53
CA LYS A 248 -17.28 -5.69 -24.61
C LYS A 248 -18.70 -5.35 -24.19
N GLU A 249 -19.41 -6.32 -23.62
CA GLU A 249 -20.80 -6.15 -23.16
C GLU A 249 -20.87 -5.17 -21.97
N ALA A 250 -19.86 -5.18 -21.10
CA ALA A 250 -19.79 -4.23 -20.00
C ALA A 250 -19.63 -2.78 -20.47
N LEU A 251 -18.87 -2.55 -21.55
CA LEU A 251 -18.58 -1.21 -22.08
C LEU A 251 -19.77 -0.58 -22.83
N GLU A 252 -20.80 -1.33 -23.14
CA GLU A 252 -21.98 -0.78 -23.83
C GLU A 252 -22.67 0.28 -22.97
N GLY A 253 -22.64 1.53 -23.42
CA GLY A 253 -23.22 2.68 -22.72
C GLY A 253 -22.41 3.14 -21.49
N ALA A 254 -21.17 2.71 -21.33
CA ALA A 254 -20.30 3.17 -20.25
C ALA A 254 -19.80 4.60 -20.48
N ASP A 255 -19.77 5.39 -19.42
CA ASP A 255 -19.19 6.74 -19.40
C ASP A 255 -17.72 6.73 -19.02
N VAL A 256 -17.32 5.77 -18.19
CA VAL A 256 -15.99 5.70 -17.58
C VAL A 256 -15.44 4.27 -17.67
N PHE A 257 -14.20 4.16 -18.11
CA PHE A 257 -13.43 2.92 -18.07
C PHE A 257 -12.21 3.09 -17.17
N ILE A 258 -12.03 2.15 -16.25
CA ILE A 258 -10.86 2.06 -15.36
C ILE A 258 -10.22 0.70 -15.59
N GLY A 259 -8.95 0.67 -16.01
CA GLY A 259 -8.21 -0.56 -16.28
C GLY A 259 -7.03 -0.71 -15.33
N VAL A 260 -7.07 -1.76 -14.50
CA VAL A 260 -6.00 -2.15 -13.57
C VAL A 260 -5.79 -3.69 -13.59
N PRO A 261 -5.83 -4.33 -14.77
CA PRO A 261 -5.63 -5.77 -14.86
C PRO A 261 -4.16 -6.12 -14.62
N SER A 262 -3.90 -7.34 -14.14
CA SER A 262 -2.56 -7.91 -14.21
C SER A 262 -2.12 -8.00 -15.67
N PRO A 263 -0.80 -7.87 -15.96
CA PRO A 263 -0.29 -8.10 -17.30
C PRO A 263 -0.75 -9.46 -17.81
N ALA A 264 -1.12 -9.53 -19.09
CA ALA A 264 -1.43 -10.81 -19.71
C ALA A 264 -0.16 -11.67 -19.72
N SER A 265 -0.23 -12.86 -19.10
CA SER A 265 0.83 -13.87 -19.13
C SER A 265 0.93 -14.52 -20.51
#